data_820769abcaa2975879dd807c0ef29c55
#
_entry.id   820769abcaa2975879dd807c0ef29c55
#
_cell.length_a   1.000
_cell.length_b   1.000
_cell.length_c   1.000
_cell.angle_alpha   90.00
_cell.angle_beta   90.00
_cell.angle_gamma   90.00
#
_symmetry.space_group_name_H-M   'P 1'
#
loop_
_entity.id
_entity.type
_entity.pdbx_description
1 polymer ?
#
loop_
_entity_poly.entity_id
_entity_poly.type
_entity_poly.pdbx_seq_one_letter_code
_entity_poly.pdbx_strand_id
1 'polypeptide(L)'
;FRSRVFDPLTSALTNFAEFRYFSIAGGRILTLMDEPEMRGELQSPVTGDICFEHVSFAYRDKEVLHDVSITLSKNSLTALVGPSGSGKSTVMKLCARFYDPQKGRVFFGDLPMDKINPESLMSHISMVFQDVYLFQDTVRNNIRFGKAGATDDEIIVAAQKACCHDF
;
A
#
# COMPACT_ATOMS: atom_id res chain seq x y z
N PHE A 1 23.57 -13.09 55.18
CA PHE A 1 23.89 -14.04 54.10
C PHE A 1 22.78 -14.06 53.02
N ARG A 2 21.50 -14.02 53.41
CA ARG A 2 20.35 -14.10 52.51
C ARG A 2 20.28 -12.90 51.51
N SER A 3 20.47 -11.67 51.97
CA SER A 3 20.45 -10.44 51.11
C SER A 3 21.66 -10.32 50.16
N ARG A 4 22.80 -10.88 50.52
CA ARG A 4 24.02 -10.80 49.71
C ARG A 4 24.08 -11.76 48.51
N VAL A 5 23.26 -12.80 48.52
CA VAL A 5 23.25 -13.83 47.45
C VAL A 5 21.88 -13.84 46.75
N PHE A 6 20.81 -13.80 47.51
CA PHE A 6 19.45 -13.95 46.98
C PHE A 6 19.00 -12.73 46.14
N ASP A 7 19.27 -11.51 46.64
CA ASP A 7 18.85 -10.29 45.96
C ASP A 7 19.58 -10.08 44.61
N PRO A 8 20.92 -10.28 44.52
CA PRO A 8 21.59 -10.23 43.21
C PRO A 8 21.15 -11.32 42.25
N LEU A 9 20.83 -12.52 42.75
CA LEU A 9 20.36 -13.62 41.91
C LEU A 9 18.95 -13.31 41.32
N THR A 10 18.06 -12.80 42.18
CA THR A 10 16.73 -12.38 41.74
C THR A 10 16.80 -11.25 40.72
N SER A 11 17.66 -10.26 40.96
CA SER A 11 17.89 -9.16 40.00
C SER A 11 18.47 -9.66 38.67
N ALA A 12 19.37 -10.63 38.71
CA ALA A 12 19.93 -11.22 37.47
C ALA A 12 18.85 -11.96 36.67
N LEU A 13 17.96 -12.68 37.35
CA LEU A 13 16.83 -13.37 36.68
C LEU A 13 15.81 -12.43 36.10
N THR A 14 15.48 -11.34 36.82
CA THR A 14 14.56 -10.31 36.26
C THR A 14 15.18 -9.58 35.07
N ASN A 15 16.43 -9.17 35.17
CA ASN A 15 17.15 -8.52 34.07
C ASN A 15 17.28 -9.44 32.85
N PHE A 16 17.48 -10.75 33.05
CA PHE A 16 17.50 -11.71 31.94
C PHE A 16 16.14 -11.84 31.25
N ALA A 17 15.04 -11.83 32.02
CA ALA A 17 13.70 -11.84 31.44
C ALA A 17 13.41 -10.56 30.63
N GLU A 18 13.79 -9.40 31.15
CA GLU A 18 13.68 -8.12 30.45
C GLU A 18 14.53 -8.10 29.17
N PHE A 19 15.76 -8.57 29.24
CA PHE A 19 16.65 -8.68 28.07
C PHE A 19 16.04 -9.53 26.96
N ARG A 20 15.42 -10.67 27.32
CA ARG A 20 14.69 -11.50 26.36
C ARG A 20 13.52 -10.78 25.70
N TYR A 21 12.78 -10.01 26.49
CA TYR A 21 11.66 -9.22 25.98
C TYR A 21 12.15 -8.16 24.97
N PHE A 22 13.20 -7.40 25.29
CA PHE A 22 13.82 -6.44 24.40
C PHE A 22 14.41 -7.09 23.14
N SER A 23 15.00 -8.27 23.27
CA SER A 23 15.55 -9.01 22.12
C SER A 23 14.46 -9.43 21.14
N ILE A 24 13.28 -9.84 21.62
CA ILE A 24 12.14 -10.17 20.75
C ILE A 24 11.59 -8.93 20.06
N ALA A 25 11.44 -7.82 20.79
CA ALA A 25 10.98 -6.55 20.22
C ALA A 25 11.98 -6.02 19.17
N GLY A 26 13.27 -6.06 19.48
CA GLY A 26 14.34 -5.69 18.54
C GLY A 26 14.36 -6.56 17.30
N GLY A 27 14.16 -7.87 17.44
CA GLY A 27 14.05 -8.78 16.29
C GLY A 27 12.90 -8.42 15.34
N ARG A 28 11.74 -8.03 15.88
CA ARG A 28 10.60 -7.58 15.06
C ARG A 28 10.90 -6.29 14.30
N ILE A 29 11.59 -5.35 14.93
CA ILE A 29 12.01 -4.09 14.28
C ILE A 29 12.98 -4.39 13.14
N LEU A 30 13.99 -5.24 13.39
CA LEU A 30 14.96 -5.64 12.35
C LEU A 30 14.26 -6.32 11.17
N THR A 31 13.31 -7.23 11.42
CA THR A 31 12.52 -7.87 10.36
C THR A 31 11.79 -6.84 9.50
N LEU A 32 11.21 -5.79 10.10
CA LEU A 32 10.56 -4.70 9.35
C LEU A 32 11.56 -3.86 8.56
N MET A 33 12.75 -3.62 9.11
CA MET A 33 13.80 -2.85 8.43
C MET A 33 14.44 -3.63 7.27
N ASP A 34 14.41 -4.95 7.33
CA ASP A 34 14.96 -5.84 6.29
C ASP A 34 13.94 -6.12 5.17
N GLU A 35 12.67 -5.65 5.30
CA GLU A 35 11.70 -5.79 4.21
C GLU A 35 12.16 -5.03 2.97
N PRO A 36 12.14 -5.67 1.80
CA PRO A 36 12.60 -5.03 0.57
C PRO A 36 11.71 -3.84 0.19
N GLU A 37 12.31 -2.68 0.02
CA GLU A 37 11.62 -1.50 -0.45
C GLU A 37 11.27 -1.63 -1.93
N MET A 38 10.06 -1.18 -2.29
CA MET A 38 9.71 -1.00 -3.70
C MET A 38 10.59 0.09 -4.31
N ARG A 39 11.33 -0.25 -5.35
CA ARG A 39 12.24 0.66 -6.03
C ARG A 39 11.81 0.83 -7.48
N GLY A 40 12.23 1.93 -8.06
CA GLY A 40 12.06 2.26 -9.47
C GLY A 40 12.66 3.63 -9.71
N GLU A 41 13.29 3.82 -10.85
CA GLU A 41 14.03 5.05 -11.17
C GLU A 41 13.33 5.87 -12.26
N LEU A 42 12.44 5.23 -13.03
CA LEU A 42 11.76 5.88 -14.14
C LEU A 42 10.61 6.76 -13.65
N GLN A 43 10.43 7.89 -14.29
CA GLN A 43 9.25 8.71 -14.07
C GLN A 43 8.00 8.04 -14.65
N SER A 44 6.88 8.16 -13.94
CA SER A 44 5.60 7.64 -14.41
C SER A 44 5.16 8.38 -15.67
N PRO A 45 4.60 7.69 -16.69
CA PRO A 45 3.89 8.36 -17.76
C PRO A 45 2.70 9.16 -17.18
N VAL A 46 2.43 10.32 -17.79
CA VAL A 46 1.27 11.14 -17.37
C VAL A 46 -0.05 10.42 -17.69
N THR A 47 -0.05 9.60 -18.74
CA THR A 47 -1.22 8.81 -19.16
C THR A 47 -0.78 7.59 -19.95
N GLY A 48 -1.52 6.51 -19.86
CA GLY A 48 -1.24 5.27 -20.57
C GLY A 48 -2.29 4.20 -20.24
N ASP A 49 -2.30 3.15 -21.03
CA ASP A 49 -3.05 1.94 -20.69
C ASP A 49 -2.34 1.22 -19.55
N ILE A 50 -3.09 0.46 -18.73
CA ILE A 50 -2.49 -0.48 -17.79
C ILE A 50 -2.64 -1.88 -18.38
N CYS A 51 -1.51 -2.51 -18.69
CA CYS A 51 -1.48 -3.82 -19.30
C CYS A 51 -0.91 -4.86 -18.34
N PHE A 52 -1.62 -5.97 -18.19
CA PHE A 52 -1.15 -7.17 -17.49
C PHE A 52 -0.73 -8.18 -18.54
N GLU A 53 0.48 -8.70 -18.43
CA GLU A 53 1.01 -9.73 -19.32
C GLU A 53 1.41 -10.95 -18.50
N HIS A 54 0.64 -12.04 -18.67
CA HIS A 54 0.88 -13.33 -18.01
C HIS A 54 1.07 -13.24 -16.50
N VAL A 55 0.28 -12.38 -15.86
CA VAL A 55 0.43 -12.07 -14.43
C VAL A 55 -0.12 -13.18 -13.55
N SER A 56 0.75 -13.74 -12.71
CA SER A 56 0.35 -14.58 -11.58
C SER A 56 0.77 -13.92 -10.27
N PHE A 57 -0.14 -13.97 -9.29
CA PHE A 57 0.08 -13.33 -8.00
C PHE A 57 -0.48 -14.16 -6.85
N ALA A 58 0.30 -14.24 -5.79
CA ALA A 58 -0.06 -14.90 -4.54
C ALA A 58 0.15 -13.97 -3.34
N TYR A 59 -0.77 -14.00 -2.38
CA TYR A 59 -0.52 -13.49 -1.04
C TYR A 59 0.11 -14.60 -0.21
N ARG A 60 1.40 -14.49 0.11
CA ARG A 60 2.18 -15.56 0.72
C ARG A 60 2.06 -16.85 -0.13
N ASP A 61 1.47 -17.90 0.43
CA ASP A 61 1.34 -19.20 -0.22
C ASP A 61 0.02 -19.40 -0.98
N LYS A 62 -0.89 -18.41 -0.94
CA LYS A 62 -2.19 -18.50 -1.60
C LYS A 62 -2.18 -17.76 -2.93
N GLU A 63 -2.10 -18.47 -4.02
CA GLU A 63 -2.24 -17.91 -5.37
C GLU A 63 -3.68 -17.42 -5.60
N VAL A 64 -3.80 -16.21 -6.14
CA VAL A 64 -5.07 -15.50 -6.36
C VAL A 64 -5.29 -15.15 -7.82
N LEU A 65 -4.21 -14.82 -8.53
CA LEU A 65 -4.25 -14.58 -9.97
C LEU A 65 -3.39 -15.62 -10.68
N HIS A 66 -3.93 -16.20 -11.75
CA HIS A 66 -3.31 -17.27 -12.52
C HIS A 66 -3.24 -16.84 -13.99
N ASP A 67 -2.06 -16.51 -14.47
CA ASP A 67 -1.77 -16.20 -15.88
C ASP A 67 -2.74 -15.18 -16.50
N VAL A 68 -2.97 -14.07 -15.80
CA VAL A 68 -3.92 -13.04 -16.22
C VAL A 68 -3.27 -12.09 -17.21
N SER A 69 -3.90 -11.95 -18.39
CA SER A 69 -3.53 -11.00 -19.43
C SER A 69 -4.75 -10.13 -19.78
N ILE A 70 -4.71 -8.86 -19.38
CA ILE A 70 -5.79 -7.89 -19.62
C ILE A 70 -5.19 -6.50 -19.91
N THR A 71 -5.94 -5.69 -20.64
CA THR A 71 -5.61 -4.29 -20.88
C THR A 71 -6.73 -3.40 -20.36
N LEU A 72 -6.39 -2.47 -19.49
CA LEU A 72 -7.25 -1.41 -19.01
C LEU A 72 -6.93 -0.15 -19.81
N SER A 73 -7.77 0.17 -20.77
CA SER A 73 -7.50 1.27 -21.70
C SER A 73 -7.64 2.63 -21.03
N LYS A 74 -6.73 3.54 -21.33
CA LYS A 74 -6.79 4.93 -20.89
C LYS A 74 -8.11 5.60 -21.28
N ASN A 75 -8.56 6.54 -20.49
CA ASN A 75 -9.78 7.32 -20.75
C ASN A 75 -11.04 6.44 -20.91
N SER A 76 -11.04 5.23 -20.39
CA SER A 76 -12.19 4.32 -20.42
C SER A 76 -12.67 3.98 -19.00
N LEU A 77 -13.91 3.50 -18.91
CA LEU A 77 -14.45 2.90 -17.71
C LEU A 77 -14.41 1.38 -17.87
N THR A 78 -13.62 0.72 -17.05
CA THR A 78 -13.52 -0.74 -17.03
C THR A 78 -14.13 -1.28 -15.74
N ALA A 79 -15.08 -2.20 -15.86
CA ALA A 79 -15.69 -2.89 -14.73
C ALA A 79 -15.15 -4.32 -14.60
N LEU A 80 -14.61 -4.65 -13.42
CA LEU A 80 -14.21 -6.01 -13.07
C LEU A 80 -15.37 -6.71 -12.36
N VAL A 81 -15.96 -7.71 -13.00
CA VAL A 81 -17.10 -8.49 -12.47
C VAL A 81 -16.69 -9.92 -12.18
N GLY A 82 -17.31 -10.51 -11.17
CA GLY A 82 -17.05 -11.89 -10.75
C GLY A 82 -17.42 -12.13 -9.28
N PRO A 83 -17.42 -13.39 -8.83
CA PRO A 83 -17.77 -13.76 -7.45
C PRO A 83 -16.79 -13.18 -6.42
N SER A 84 -17.16 -13.23 -5.15
CA SER A 84 -16.25 -12.85 -4.07
C SER A 84 -15.01 -13.77 -4.09
N GLY A 85 -13.83 -13.18 -3.88
CA GLY A 85 -12.56 -13.92 -3.90
C GLY A 85 -11.98 -14.19 -5.30
N SER A 86 -12.59 -13.73 -6.40
CA SER A 86 -12.08 -13.92 -7.77
C SER A 86 -10.88 -13.04 -8.15
N GLY A 87 -10.25 -12.34 -7.21
CA GLY A 87 -9.05 -11.56 -7.47
C GLY A 87 -9.26 -10.11 -7.93
N LYS A 88 -10.51 -9.61 -8.03
CA LYS A 88 -10.81 -8.23 -8.48
C LYS A 88 -10.03 -7.16 -7.71
N SER A 89 -10.09 -7.22 -6.38
CA SER A 89 -9.35 -6.28 -5.52
C SER A 89 -7.84 -6.46 -5.63
N THR A 90 -7.37 -7.65 -5.96
CA THR A 90 -5.95 -7.93 -6.20
C THR A 90 -5.48 -7.27 -7.50
N VAL A 91 -6.26 -7.36 -8.57
CA VAL A 91 -5.98 -6.64 -9.83
C VAL A 91 -5.87 -5.13 -9.56
N MET A 92 -6.83 -4.54 -8.81
CA MET A 92 -6.78 -3.11 -8.46
C MET A 92 -5.53 -2.74 -7.66
N LYS A 93 -5.12 -3.59 -6.72
CA LYS A 93 -3.90 -3.37 -5.93
C LYS A 93 -2.63 -3.48 -6.76
N LEU A 94 -2.60 -4.36 -7.75
CA LEU A 94 -1.49 -4.45 -8.70
C LEU A 94 -1.48 -3.27 -9.67
N CYS A 95 -2.65 -2.76 -10.11
CA CYS A 95 -2.75 -1.52 -10.89
C CYS A 95 -2.16 -0.32 -10.14
N ALA A 96 -2.34 -0.26 -8.82
CA ALA A 96 -1.76 0.78 -7.97
C ALA A 96 -0.33 0.45 -7.50
N ARG A 97 0.22 -0.69 -7.94
CA ARG A 97 1.52 -1.19 -7.51
C ARG A 97 1.68 -1.24 -5.99
N PHE A 98 0.65 -1.72 -5.25
CA PHE A 98 0.84 -2.07 -3.83
C PHE A 98 1.60 -3.37 -3.66
N TYR A 99 1.71 -4.14 -4.72
CA TYR A 99 2.49 -5.37 -4.84
C TYR A 99 3.05 -5.47 -6.26
N ASP A 100 4.21 -6.08 -6.39
CA ASP A 100 4.73 -6.53 -7.68
C ASP A 100 4.34 -8.01 -7.89
N PRO A 101 3.96 -8.42 -9.12
CA PRO A 101 3.59 -9.82 -9.38
C PRO A 101 4.79 -10.75 -9.31
N GLN A 102 4.57 -12.02 -8.91
CA GLN A 102 5.63 -13.02 -8.87
C GLN A 102 5.97 -13.56 -10.26
N LYS A 103 4.99 -13.57 -11.20
CA LYS A 103 5.19 -13.94 -12.60
C LYS A 103 4.47 -12.96 -13.50
N GLY A 104 4.98 -12.82 -14.72
CA GLY A 104 4.47 -11.86 -15.69
C GLY A 104 4.88 -10.43 -15.35
N ARG A 105 4.24 -9.47 -15.97
CA ARG A 105 4.52 -8.03 -15.77
C ARG A 105 3.26 -7.19 -15.87
N VAL A 106 3.27 -6.08 -15.18
CA VAL A 106 2.28 -5.01 -15.33
C VAL A 106 3.00 -3.81 -15.94
N PHE A 107 2.36 -3.20 -16.93
CA PHE A 107 2.86 -2.02 -17.61
C PHE A 107 1.93 -0.83 -17.37
N PHE A 108 2.50 0.35 -17.32
CA PHE A 108 1.76 1.60 -17.42
C PHE A 108 2.26 2.38 -18.65
N GLY A 109 1.43 2.47 -19.68
CA GLY A 109 1.88 2.83 -21.02
C GLY A 109 2.90 1.81 -21.52
N ASP A 110 4.05 2.29 -21.98
CA ASP A 110 5.15 1.44 -22.48
C ASP A 110 6.17 1.05 -21.39
N LEU A 111 5.97 1.49 -20.15
CA LEU A 111 6.93 1.27 -19.07
C LEU A 111 6.51 0.13 -18.15
N PRO A 112 7.39 -0.84 -17.87
CA PRO A 112 7.17 -1.83 -16.82
C PRO A 112 6.99 -1.13 -15.46
N MET A 113 5.92 -1.47 -14.76
CA MET A 113 5.53 -0.79 -13.53
C MET A 113 6.55 -0.97 -12.40
N ASP A 114 7.28 -2.08 -12.39
CA ASP A 114 8.37 -2.38 -11.45
C ASP A 114 9.59 -1.46 -11.61
N LYS A 115 9.71 -0.75 -12.74
CA LYS A 115 10.78 0.21 -13.02
C LYS A 115 10.40 1.67 -12.73
N ILE A 116 9.12 1.94 -12.53
CA ILE A 116 8.63 3.30 -12.27
C ILE A 116 8.88 3.65 -10.80
N ASN A 117 9.31 4.88 -10.54
CA ASN A 117 9.43 5.41 -9.18
C ASN A 117 8.06 5.39 -8.49
N PRO A 118 7.92 4.79 -7.29
CA PRO A 118 6.63 4.66 -6.62
C PRO A 118 5.93 5.99 -6.33
N GLU A 119 6.67 7.02 -5.92
CA GLU A 119 6.10 8.35 -5.65
C GLU A 119 5.57 8.99 -6.93
N SER A 120 6.33 8.88 -8.03
CA SER A 120 5.91 9.35 -9.34
C SER A 120 4.66 8.62 -9.83
N LEU A 121 4.57 7.31 -9.63
CA LEU A 121 3.39 6.53 -9.99
C LEU A 121 2.16 6.96 -9.16
N MET A 122 2.32 7.06 -7.84
CA MET A 122 1.23 7.46 -6.93
C MET A 122 0.69 8.87 -7.21
N SER A 123 1.50 9.77 -7.77
CA SER A 123 1.03 11.10 -8.16
C SER A 123 0.00 11.08 -9.32
N HIS A 124 -0.09 9.97 -10.05
CA HIS A 124 -0.99 9.79 -11.20
C HIS A 124 -2.15 8.80 -10.93
N ILE A 125 -2.16 8.16 -9.76
CA ILE A 125 -3.18 7.18 -9.38
C ILE A 125 -3.97 7.70 -8.19
N SER A 126 -5.29 7.62 -8.28
CA SER A 126 -6.19 7.84 -7.14
C SER A 126 -6.99 6.58 -6.87
N MET A 127 -7.16 6.24 -5.61
CA MET A 127 -7.82 5.00 -5.20
C MET A 127 -8.90 5.28 -4.15
N VAL A 128 -10.07 4.69 -4.35
CA VAL A 128 -11.16 4.70 -3.36
C VAL A 128 -11.29 3.30 -2.79
N PHE A 129 -11.07 3.17 -1.49
CA PHE A 129 -11.18 1.90 -0.79
C PHE A 129 -12.61 1.62 -0.36
N GLN A 130 -12.94 0.35 -0.18
CA GLN A 130 -14.22 -0.08 0.35
C GLN A 130 -14.38 0.33 1.82
N ASP A 131 -13.31 0.16 2.61
CA ASP A 131 -13.24 0.62 3.99
C ASP A 131 -12.64 2.02 4.00
N VAL A 132 -13.49 3.03 4.24
CA VAL A 132 -13.09 4.43 4.26
C VAL A 132 -12.49 4.77 5.61
N TYR A 133 -11.31 5.37 5.60
CA TYR A 133 -10.67 5.90 6.80
C TYR A 133 -10.68 7.43 6.78
N LEU A 134 -11.20 8.03 7.82
CA LEU A 134 -11.15 9.48 8.01
C LEU A 134 -10.19 9.79 9.17
N PHE A 135 -9.32 10.75 8.96
CA PHE A 135 -8.50 11.30 10.04
C PHE A 135 -9.38 12.07 11.03
N GLN A 136 -9.01 12.05 12.30
CA GLN A 136 -9.69 12.82 13.35
C GLN A 136 -9.42 14.32 13.19
N ASP A 137 -10.03 14.91 12.17
CA ASP A 137 -9.89 16.30 11.76
C ASP A 137 -11.18 16.75 11.05
N THR A 138 -11.24 17.99 10.62
CA THR A 138 -12.38 18.53 9.86
C THR A 138 -12.52 17.82 8.51
N VAL A 139 -13.73 17.83 7.94
CA VAL A 139 -13.99 17.34 6.57
C VAL A 139 -13.08 18.07 5.58
N ARG A 140 -12.94 19.40 5.73
CA ARG A 140 -12.04 20.22 4.91
C ARG A 140 -10.61 19.69 4.90
N ASN A 141 -10.04 19.39 6.06
CA ASN A 141 -8.66 18.91 6.17
C ASN A 141 -8.52 17.47 5.61
N ASN A 142 -9.53 16.63 5.78
CA ASN A 142 -9.56 15.30 5.17
C ASN A 142 -9.57 15.38 3.63
N ILE A 143 -10.31 16.33 3.03
CA ILE A 143 -10.28 16.55 1.57
C ILE A 143 -8.92 17.15 1.15
N ARG A 144 -8.39 18.12 1.91
CA ARG A 144 -7.09 18.76 1.65
C ARG A 144 -5.92 17.78 1.67
N PHE A 145 -6.05 16.66 2.39
CA PHE A 145 -5.02 15.62 2.46
C PHE A 145 -4.61 15.10 1.07
N GLY A 146 -5.55 15.06 0.10
CA GLY A 146 -5.27 14.63 -1.27
C GLY A 146 -4.38 15.60 -2.08
N LYS A 147 -4.26 16.88 -1.66
CA LYS A 147 -3.41 17.88 -2.30
C LYS A 147 -2.87 18.85 -1.25
N ALA A 148 -1.60 18.70 -0.88
CA ALA A 148 -0.93 19.63 0.03
C ALA A 148 -0.99 21.05 -0.54
N GLY A 149 -1.45 22.03 0.29
CA GLY A 149 -1.57 23.41 -0.14
C GLY A 149 -2.80 23.76 -0.97
N ALA A 150 -3.78 22.84 -1.11
CA ALA A 150 -5.05 23.13 -1.78
C ALA A 150 -5.75 24.34 -1.15
N THR A 151 -6.25 25.24 -2.01
CA THR A 151 -7.07 26.39 -1.59
C THR A 151 -8.48 25.92 -1.19
N ASP A 152 -9.20 26.76 -0.45
CA ASP A 152 -10.59 26.46 -0.07
C ASP A 152 -11.50 26.29 -1.27
N ASP A 153 -11.32 27.07 -2.33
CA ASP A 153 -12.07 26.96 -3.57
C ASP A 153 -11.82 25.61 -4.27
N GLU A 154 -10.57 25.14 -4.30
CA GLU A 154 -10.23 23.82 -4.84
C GLU A 154 -10.87 22.70 -4.02
N ILE A 155 -10.92 22.83 -2.69
CA ILE A 155 -11.59 21.87 -1.81
C ILE A 155 -13.08 21.82 -2.09
N ILE A 156 -13.75 22.99 -2.22
CA ILE A 156 -15.17 23.08 -2.54
C ILE A 156 -15.47 22.44 -3.90
N VAL A 157 -14.67 22.75 -4.91
CA VAL A 157 -14.81 22.14 -6.25
C VAL A 157 -14.65 20.62 -6.20
N ALA A 158 -13.69 20.12 -5.44
CA ALA A 158 -13.49 18.68 -5.26
C ALA A 158 -14.70 18.03 -4.56
N ALA A 159 -15.21 18.65 -3.49
CA ALA A 159 -16.40 18.17 -2.78
C ALA A 159 -17.66 18.15 -3.67
N GLN A 160 -17.84 19.19 -4.50
CA GLN A 160 -18.96 19.24 -5.47
C GLN A 160 -18.84 18.12 -6.51
N LYS A 161 -17.65 17.90 -7.07
CA LYS A 161 -17.41 16.78 -8.02
C LYS A 161 -17.64 15.42 -7.40
N ALA A 162 -17.36 15.26 -6.12
CA ALA A 162 -17.60 14.04 -5.36
C ALA A 162 -19.05 13.93 -4.83
N CYS A 163 -19.92 14.91 -5.12
CA CYS A 163 -21.31 14.99 -4.64
C CYS A 163 -21.42 14.93 -3.10
N CYS A 164 -20.47 15.49 -2.38
CA CYS A 164 -20.47 15.54 -0.91
C CYS A 164 -20.45 16.96 -0.33
N HIS A 165 -20.70 17.98 -1.16
CA HIS A 165 -20.70 19.38 -0.72
C HIS A 165 -21.96 19.79 0.04
N ASP A 166 -23.07 19.12 -0.23
CA ASP A 166 -24.42 19.54 0.26
C ASP A 166 -24.79 18.93 1.62
N PHE A 167 -23.86 18.18 2.28
CA PHE A 167 -24.07 17.58 3.62
C PHE A 167 -22.85 17.58 4.53
#